data_fdd4c63b7c2955b69715f79095854bc5
#
_entry.id   fdd4c63b7c2955b69715f79095854bc5
#
_cell.length_a   1.000
_cell.length_b   1.000
_cell.length_c   1.000
_cell.angle_alpha   90.00
_cell.angle_beta   90.00
_cell.angle_gamma   90.00
#
_symmetry.space_group_name_H-M   'P 1'
#
loop_
_entity.id
_entity.type
_entity.pdbx_description
1 polymer ?
#
loop_
_entity_poly.entity_id
_entity_poly.type
_entity_poly.pdbx_seq_one_letter_code
_entity_poly.pdbx_strand_id
1 'polypeptide(L)'
;MRRNRRKLGHYAVNRLLKCKYSAEDKDRFISGDSCPCGVVQSQLSDELYAERISQYHTIMSSAAQFSSRLTACKTLAEYTAVLSEFFYLLHSAEYLYLCLDNEWGSAKFSGDEYLCYKISADEVCDIPERFSANDLPPVFSEKCGVYFFGPLCFQTRLFGYTVLRYSYPTGYDFSFRDWSKTVADTLEFLRMKNDIHYLTQCQRASSLYDALTGFYNLREFRQLTEEMQDFSIHAIKLGFASDVEFIYGENYRSDIISAAAGAIKKACTKHEICCRAYDDTFLILSKDGEAALSEKLDIMLFNALCSFDERQVVVSCAKLDKGTIDEVYETVIVKSEQNSSSVRERMTLQHYNSLLVLRKGLVTAPHKALTLSDASRKLCVSEGHFRLIYRECFGVSYNQDCINTRVMKACYLLITTAMSIYAVAVNCGYKDEKFFARQFGKFKGCSPMEYRKRFADI
;
A
#
# COMPACT_ATOMS: atom_id res chain seq x y z
N MET A 1 32.92 -17.25 -48.67
CA MET A 1 33.47 -16.16 -49.52
C MET A 1 33.28 -16.31 -51.05
N ARG A 2 33.45 -17.47 -51.69
CA ARG A 2 33.28 -17.66 -53.14
C ARG A 2 31.81 -17.54 -53.63
N ARG A 3 30.80 -17.93 -52.86
CA ARG A 3 29.37 -17.82 -53.28
C ARG A 3 28.85 -16.36 -53.30
N ASN A 4 29.34 -15.49 -52.45
CA ASN A 4 28.92 -14.09 -52.42
C ASN A 4 29.55 -13.28 -53.59
N ARG A 5 30.75 -13.68 -54.06
CA ARG A 5 31.35 -13.05 -55.25
C ARG A 5 30.49 -13.28 -56.54
N ARG A 6 29.87 -14.48 -56.66
CA ARG A 6 28.99 -14.78 -57.81
C ARG A 6 27.66 -13.99 -57.80
N LYS A 7 27.05 -13.78 -56.64
CA LYS A 7 25.83 -12.96 -56.53
C LYS A 7 26.12 -11.48 -56.76
N LEU A 8 27.23 -10.94 -56.30
CA LEU A 8 27.69 -9.59 -56.58
C LEU A 8 27.96 -9.39 -58.10
N GLY A 9 28.56 -10.41 -58.75
CA GLY A 9 28.76 -10.40 -60.20
C GLY A 9 27.46 -10.33 -61.01
N HIS A 10 26.40 -11.06 -60.61
CA HIS A 10 25.09 -11.00 -61.28
C HIS A 10 24.37 -9.65 -61.10
N TYR A 11 24.52 -9.00 -59.97
CA TYR A 11 23.91 -7.67 -59.77
C TYR A 11 24.65 -6.60 -60.58
N ALA A 12 25.95 -6.66 -60.60
CA ALA A 12 26.79 -5.76 -61.45
C ALA A 12 26.49 -5.96 -62.94
N VAL A 13 26.30 -7.20 -63.38
CA VAL A 13 25.96 -7.55 -64.76
C VAL A 13 24.59 -7.03 -65.17
N ASN A 14 23.56 -7.13 -64.30
CA ASN A 14 22.22 -6.59 -64.59
C ASN A 14 22.23 -5.06 -64.73
N ARG A 15 23.13 -4.37 -64.04
CA ARG A 15 23.28 -2.89 -64.20
C ARG A 15 24.10 -2.54 -65.43
N LEU A 16 25.16 -3.31 -65.75
CA LEU A 16 25.92 -3.16 -66.98
C LEU A 16 25.07 -3.41 -68.25
N LEU A 17 24.02 -4.25 -68.18
CA LEU A 17 23.03 -4.45 -69.21
C LEU A 17 22.24 -3.17 -69.59
N LYS A 18 22.20 -2.20 -68.68
CA LYS A 18 21.62 -0.86 -68.95
C LYS A 18 22.67 0.12 -69.56
N CYS A 19 23.92 -0.21 -69.53
CA CYS A 19 24.99 0.56 -70.16
C CYS A 19 25.25 0.01 -71.54
N LYS A 20 25.61 0.87 -72.53
CA LYS A 20 25.90 0.53 -73.94
C LYS A 20 27.30 -0.12 -74.09
N TYR A 21 27.60 -1.17 -73.31
CA TYR A 21 28.88 -1.91 -73.45
C TYR A 21 28.72 -3.19 -74.26
N SER A 22 29.79 -3.59 -74.97
CA SER A 22 29.80 -4.83 -75.73
C SER A 22 29.68 -6.08 -74.83
N ALA A 23 29.30 -7.23 -75.39
CA ALA A 23 29.22 -8.47 -74.70
C ALA A 23 30.61 -8.92 -74.10
N GLU A 24 31.68 -8.68 -74.83
CA GLU A 24 33.06 -8.96 -74.45
C GLU A 24 33.52 -8.15 -73.20
N ASP A 25 33.14 -6.86 -73.16
CA ASP A 25 33.43 -6.03 -71.98
C ASP A 25 32.72 -6.48 -70.72
N LYS A 26 31.52 -7.04 -70.88
CA LYS A 26 30.75 -7.63 -69.76
C LYS A 26 31.36 -8.89 -69.19
N ASP A 27 31.88 -9.76 -70.06
CA ASP A 27 32.55 -11.01 -69.66
C ASP A 27 33.89 -10.76 -68.97
N ARG A 28 34.68 -9.78 -69.42
CA ARG A 28 35.91 -9.35 -68.76
C ARG A 28 35.67 -8.78 -67.37
N PHE A 29 34.58 -8.04 -67.21
CA PHE A 29 34.19 -7.51 -65.89
C PHE A 29 33.80 -8.62 -64.90
N ILE A 30 33.13 -9.66 -65.36
CA ILE A 30 32.77 -10.85 -64.60
C ILE A 30 33.96 -11.69 -64.21
N SER A 31 35.01 -11.80 -65.08
CA SER A 31 36.23 -12.54 -64.88
C SER A 31 37.18 -11.89 -63.85
N GLY A 32 36.96 -10.61 -63.52
CA GLY A 32 37.78 -9.86 -62.56
C GLY A 32 38.97 -9.13 -63.20
N ASP A 33 39.03 -9.08 -64.54
CA ASP A 33 40.01 -8.30 -65.25
C ASP A 33 39.67 -6.78 -65.17
N SER A 34 40.72 -5.95 -65.21
CA SER A 34 40.56 -4.49 -65.12
C SER A 34 39.73 -3.95 -66.30
N CYS A 35 38.62 -3.24 -65.97
CA CYS A 35 37.81 -2.61 -66.96
C CYS A 35 38.63 -1.55 -67.73
N PRO A 36 38.53 -1.49 -69.07
CA PRO A 36 39.27 -0.48 -69.89
C PRO A 36 38.94 0.96 -69.55
N CYS A 37 37.78 1.19 -68.87
CA CYS A 37 37.43 2.53 -68.38
C CYS A 37 37.35 2.50 -66.85
N GLY A 38 38.44 2.76 -66.15
CA GLY A 38 38.54 2.80 -64.71
C GLY A 38 37.51 3.66 -63.95
N VAL A 39 36.87 4.56 -64.66
CA VAL A 39 35.80 5.44 -64.14
C VAL A 39 34.51 4.66 -63.82
N VAL A 40 34.16 3.64 -64.64
CA VAL A 40 32.92 2.87 -64.42
C VAL A 40 33.06 1.91 -63.22
N GLN A 41 34.27 1.42 -63.00
CA GLN A 41 34.51 0.51 -61.88
C GLN A 41 34.51 1.23 -60.52
N SER A 42 35.01 2.48 -60.47
CA SER A 42 34.94 3.31 -59.27
C SER A 42 33.50 3.75 -58.99
N GLN A 43 32.76 4.20 -59.98
CA GLN A 43 31.35 4.61 -59.81
C GLN A 43 30.43 3.45 -59.36
N LEU A 44 30.61 2.23 -59.92
CA LEU A 44 29.90 1.04 -59.53
C LEU A 44 30.24 0.59 -58.10
N SER A 45 31.51 0.70 -57.69
CA SER A 45 31.93 0.39 -56.35
C SER A 45 31.35 1.39 -55.32
N ASP A 46 31.33 2.66 -55.66
CA ASP A 46 30.81 3.72 -54.80
C ASP A 46 29.27 3.65 -54.64
N GLU A 47 28.56 3.32 -55.72
CA GLU A 47 27.10 3.12 -55.66
C GLU A 47 26.76 1.86 -54.83
N LEU A 48 27.44 0.74 -54.99
CA LEU A 48 27.28 -0.49 -54.22
C LEU A 48 27.64 -0.26 -52.72
N TYR A 49 28.62 0.58 -52.49
CA TYR A 49 29.01 0.96 -51.14
C TYR A 49 27.96 1.84 -50.49
N ALA A 50 27.44 2.82 -51.21
CA ALA A 50 26.36 3.69 -50.77
C ALA A 50 25.05 2.90 -50.46
N GLU A 51 24.71 1.93 -51.36
CA GLU A 51 23.55 1.07 -51.14
C GLU A 51 23.70 0.17 -49.91
N ARG A 52 24.89 -0.37 -49.68
CA ARG A 52 25.22 -1.14 -48.44
C ARG A 52 25.14 -0.27 -47.19
N ILE A 53 25.68 0.92 -47.23
CA ILE A 53 25.58 1.87 -46.11
C ILE A 53 24.12 2.21 -45.85
N SER A 54 23.32 2.47 -46.88
CA SER A 54 21.89 2.77 -46.74
C SER A 54 21.12 1.60 -46.13
N GLN A 55 21.38 0.36 -46.58
CA GLN A 55 20.78 -0.83 -46.00
C GLN A 55 21.19 -1.01 -44.55
N TYR A 56 22.48 -0.81 -44.24
CA TYR A 56 23.00 -0.89 -42.88
C TYR A 56 22.35 0.17 -41.97
N HIS A 57 22.23 1.41 -42.45
CA HIS A 57 21.53 2.47 -41.72
C HIS A 57 20.06 2.14 -41.44
N THR A 58 19.37 1.54 -42.40
CA THR A 58 17.98 1.14 -42.26
C THR A 58 17.83 0.05 -41.17
N ILE A 59 18.68 -0.95 -41.22
CA ILE A 59 18.69 -2.04 -40.22
C ILE A 59 18.99 -1.49 -38.80
N MET A 60 20.02 -0.65 -38.70
CA MET A 60 20.40 -0.03 -37.42
C MET A 60 19.30 0.90 -36.88
N SER A 61 18.67 1.67 -37.76
CA SER A 61 17.54 2.54 -37.37
C SER A 61 16.35 1.73 -36.87
N SER A 62 16.01 0.62 -37.55
CA SER A 62 14.93 -0.27 -37.13
C SER A 62 15.23 -0.95 -35.81
N ALA A 63 16.46 -1.40 -35.59
CA ALA A 63 16.87 -2.02 -34.30
C ALA A 63 16.84 -1.02 -33.15
N ALA A 64 17.30 0.22 -33.37
CA ALA A 64 17.23 1.29 -32.37
C ALA A 64 15.78 1.67 -32.03
N GLN A 65 14.92 1.74 -33.04
CA GLN A 65 13.49 2.02 -32.89
C GLN A 65 12.79 0.87 -32.10
N PHE A 66 13.10 -0.37 -32.44
CA PHE A 66 12.63 -1.56 -31.71
C PHE A 66 12.96 -1.49 -30.22
N SER A 67 14.24 -1.30 -29.88
CA SER A 67 14.70 -1.18 -28.50
C SER A 67 14.01 -0.01 -27.77
N SER A 68 13.87 1.14 -28.42
CA SER A 68 13.20 2.32 -27.88
C SER A 68 11.71 2.07 -27.58
N ARG A 69 11.01 1.39 -28.49
CA ARG A 69 9.60 1.05 -28.34
C ARG A 69 9.39 0.06 -27.20
N LEU A 70 10.22 -1.00 -27.10
CA LEU A 70 10.17 -1.96 -26.00
C LEU A 70 10.44 -1.31 -24.64
N THR A 71 11.41 -0.39 -24.55
CA THR A 71 11.70 0.33 -23.30
C THR A 71 10.59 1.29 -22.88
N ALA A 72 9.75 1.76 -23.82
CA ALA A 72 8.62 2.61 -23.53
C ALA A 72 7.44 1.85 -22.88
N CYS A 73 7.33 0.53 -23.08
CA CYS A 73 6.24 -0.30 -22.56
C CYS A 73 6.11 -0.22 -21.04
N LYS A 74 4.86 -0.29 -20.57
CA LYS A 74 4.50 -0.31 -19.15
C LYS A 74 3.96 -1.66 -18.71
N THR A 75 3.42 -2.43 -19.65
CA THR A 75 2.80 -3.74 -19.41
C THR A 75 3.38 -4.80 -20.35
N LEU A 76 3.23 -6.06 -19.98
CA LEU A 76 3.64 -7.18 -20.81
C LEU A 76 2.78 -7.29 -22.09
N ALA A 77 1.51 -6.90 -22.04
CA ALA A 77 0.64 -6.84 -23.20
C ALA A 77 1.12 -5.82 -24.25
N GLU A 78 1.49 -4.60 -23.80
CA GLU A 78 2.11 -3.62 -24.69
C GLU A 78 3.44 -4.14 -25.27
N TYR A 79 4.20 -4.86 -24.46
CA TYR A 79 5.48 -5.43 -24.86
C TYR A 79 5.33 -6.49 -25.96
N THR A 80 4.40 -7.43 -25.80
CA THR A 80 4.11 -8.47 -26.82
C THR A 80 3.54 -7.86 -28.11
N ALA A 81 2.75 -6.81 -28.01
CA ALA A 81 2.27 -6.06 -29.19
C ALA A 81 3.42 -5.41 -29.98
N VAL A 82 4.42 -4.84 -29.29
CA VAL A 82 5.62 -4.30 -29.96
C VAL A 82 6.45 -5.42 -30.60
N LEU A 83 6.54 -6.61 -29.97
CA LEU A 83 7.21 -7.75 -30.59
C LEU A 83 6.54 -8.17 -31.92
N SER A 84 5.22 -8.12 -32.01
CA SER A 84 4.47 -8.38 -33.24
C SER A 84 4.70 -7.28 -34.29
N GLU A 85 4.64 -6.00 -33.90
CA GLU A 85 4.89 -4.86 -34.81
C GLU A 85 6.27 -4.96 -35.48
N PHE A 86 7.30 -5.41 -34.75
CA PHE A 86 8.66 -5.56 -35.25
C PHE A 86 9.03 -7.00 -35.65
N PHE A 87 8.02 -7.87 -35.84
CA PHE A 87 8.21 -9.27 -36.19
C PHE A 87 9.00 -9.45 -37.50
N TYR A 88 8.88 -8.48 -38.43
CA TYR A 88 9.62 -8.46 -39.73
C TYR A 88 11.15 -8.52 -39.56
N LEU A 89 11.69 -8.13 -38.39
CA LEU A 89 13.13 -8.24 -38.10
C LEU A 89 13.60 -9.68 -37.98
N LEU A 90 12.69 -10.64 -37.78
CA LEU A 90 12.98 -12.07 -37.61
C LEU A 90 12.98 -12.88 -38.94
N HIS A 91 13.08 -12.19 -40.08
CA HIS A 91 13.24 -12.73 -41.43
C HIS A 91 12.65 -14.14 -41.67
N SER A 92 11.53 -14.24 -42.34
CA SER A 92 10.88 -15.49 -42.74
C SER A 92 10.48 -16.46 -41.59
N ALA A 93 10.58 -16.05 -40.33
CA ALA A 93 9.97 -16.80 -39.23
C ALA A 93 8.45 -16.74 -39.36
N GLU A 94 7.77 -17.84 -39.05
CA GLU A 94 6.29 -17.88 -39.04
C GLU A 94 5.74 -17.45 -37.69
N TYR A 95 6.35 -17.95 -36.64
CA TYR A 95 5.95 -17.67 -35.25
C TYR A 95 7.14 -17.49 -34.35
N LEU A 96 6.96 -16.60 -33.40
CA LEU A 96 7.78 -16.45 -32.21
C LEU A 96 6.97 -16.91 -30.99
N TYR A 97 7.54 -17.73 -30.17
CA TYR A 97 7.00 -18.09 -28.88
C TYR A 97 7.89 -17.49 -27.81
N LEU A 98 7.28 -16.65 -26.97
CA LEU A 98 7.94 -16.05 -25.80
C LEU A 98 7.50 -16.85 -24.57
N CYS A 99 8.39 -17.70 -24.06
CA CYS A 99 8.15 -18.53 -22.88
C CYS A 99 8.83 -17.90 -21.68
N LEU A 100 8.05 -17.27 -20.82
CA LEU A 100 8.54 -16.62 -19.59
C LEU A 100 8.20 -17.50 -18.37
N ASP A 101 9.15 -17.58 -17.45
CA ASP A 101 8.88 -18.15 -16.12
C ASP A 101 7.66 -17.47 -15.48
N ASN A 102 6.78 -18.23 -14.82
CA ASN A 102 5.59 -17.67 -14.19
C ASN A 102 5.93 -16.58 -13.17
N GLU A 103 7.11 -16.65 -12.55
CA GLU A 103 7.64 -15.66 -11.62
C GLU A 103 8.71 -14.75 -12.24
N TRP A 104 8.72 -14.57 -13.57
CA TRP A 104 9.73 -13.76 -14.28
C TRP A 104 9.95 -12.35 -13.70
N GLY A 105 8.92 -11.77 -13.10
CA GLY A 105 8.99 -10.48 -12.40
C GLY A 105 9.65 -10.53 -11.03
N SER A 106 9.80 -11.70 -10.42
CA SER A 106 10.35 -11.87 -9.06
C SER A 106 11.89 -11.93 -9.07
N ALA A 107 12.50 -11.85 -7.88
CA ALA A 107 13.95 -11.97 -7.75
C ALA A 107 14.47 -13.40 -7.99
N LYS A 108 13.62 -14.41 -7.88
CA LYS A 108 13.99 -15.82 -8.03
C LYS A 108 13.32 -16.39 -9.28
N PHE A 109 14.11 -17.10 -10.07
CA PHE A 109 13.64 -17.96 -11.16
C PHE A 109 13.12 -19.27 -10.55
N SER A 110 11.85 -19.64 -10.78
CA SER A 110 11.29 -20.88 -10.28
C SER A 110 11.64 -22.06 -11.19
N GLY A 111 11.51 -21.87 -12.48
CA GLY A 111 11.75 -22.89 -13.48
C GLY A 111 10.71 -24.01 -13.52
N ASP A 112 9.62 -23.88 -12.76
CA ASP A 112 8.60 -24.94 -12.62
C ASP A 112 7.45 -24.79 -13.62
N GLU A 113 7.03 -23.57 -13.89
CA GLU A 113 5.91 -23.24 -14.76
C GLU A 113 6.24 -22.08 -15.68
N TYR A 114 5.83 -22.14 -16.95
CA TYR A 114 6.06 -21.13 -17.96
C TYR A 114 4.76 -20.56 -18.54
N LEU A 115 4.80 -19.28 -18.88
CA LEU A 115 3.78 -18.55 -19.65
C LEU A 115 4.25 -18.43 -21.10
N CYS A 116 3.55 -19.06 -22.02
CA CYS A 116 3.89 -19.08 -23.45
C CYS A 116 3.00 -18.13 -24.23
N TYR A 117 3.61 -17.08 -24.81
CA TYR A 117 2.95 -16.15 -25.72
C TYR A 117 3.30 -16.52 -27.16
N LYS A 118 2.31 -16.80 -28.00
CA LYS A 118 2.48 -17.00 -29.44
C LYS A 118 2.33 -15.66 -30.15
N ILE A 119 3.32 -15.28 -30.94
CA ILE A 119 3.43 -13.99 -31.61
C ILE A 119 3.72 -14.21 -33.10
N SER A 120 3.02 -13.51 -33.97
CA SER A 120 3.28 -13.42 -35.40
C SER A 120 3.16 -11.98 -35.87
N ALA A 121 3.34 -11.72 -37.16
CA ALA A 121 3.14 -10.40 -37.74
C ALA A 121 1.67 -9.93 -37.66
N ASP A 122 0.72 -10.86 -37.73
CA ASP A 122 -0.71 -10.57 -37.86
C ASP A 122 -1.48 -10.84 -36.54
N GLU A 123 -0.90 -11.59 -35.61
CA GLU A 123 -1.61 -12.06 -34.43
C GLU A 123 -0.71 -12.12 -33.19
N VAL A 124 -1.23 -11.61 -32.08
CA VAL A 124 -0.65 -11.75 -30.73
C VAL A 124 -1.69 -12.46 -29.88
N CYS A 125 -1.29 -13.56 -29.23
CA CYS A 125 -2.13 -14.20 -28.25
C CYS A 125 -2.09 -13.39 -26.95
N ASP A 126 -3.19 -12.72 -26.60
CA ASP A 126 -3.30 -11.87 -25.40
C ASP A 126 -3.27 -12.67 -24.09
N ILE A 127 -3.70 -13.95 -24.15
CA ILE A 127 -3.73 -14.84 -22.98
C ILE A 127 -2.64 -15.90 -23.18
N PRO A 128 -1.60 -15.94 -22.33
CA PRO A 128 -0.54 -16.91 -22.45
C PRO A 128 -1.04 -18.33 -22.12
N GLU A 129 -0.53 -19.29 -22.83
CA GLU A 129 -0.73 -20.71 -22.52
C GLU A 129 0.25 -21.10 -21.39
N ARG A 130 -0.26 -21.74 -20.34
CA ARG A 130 0.55 -22.19 -19.19
C ARG A 130 0.95 -23.64 -19.37
N PHE A 131 2.21 -23.95 -19.09
CA PHE A 131 2.71 -25.32 -19.12
C PHE A 131 3.81 -25.54 -18.07
N SER A 132 3.89 -26.79 -17.59
CA SER A 132 4.97 -27.17 -16.65
C SER A 132 6.30 -27.37 -17.37
N ALA A 133 7.40 -27.14 -16.69
CA ALA A 133 8.75 -27.45 -17.20
C ALA A 133 8.95 -28.91 -17.57
N ASN A 134 8.13 -29.82 -17.01
CA ASN A 134 8.16 -31.26 -17.32
C ASN A 134 7.34 -31.62 -18.55
N ASP A 135 6.52 -30.71 -19.07
CA ASP A 135 5.69 -30.93 -20.24
C ASP A 135 6.40 -30.42 -21.50
N LEU A 136 5.97 -30.96 -22.65
CA LEU A 136 6.41 -30.42 -23.93
C LEU A 136 5.82 -29.01 -24.12
N PRO A 137 6.64 -28.02 -24.50
CA PRO A 137 6.10 -26.69 -24.82
C PRO A 137 4.97 -26.76 -25.85
N PRO A 138 3.93 -25.94 -25.74
CA PRO A 138 2.78 -25.87 -26.66
C PRO A 138 3.17 -25.73 -28.15
N VAL A 139 4.36 -25.19 -28.39
CA VAL A 139 5.04 -25.07 -29.69
C VAL A 139 5.00 -26.37 -30.51
N PHE A 140 5.16 -27.54 -29.87
CA PHE A 140 5.23 -28.83 -30.54
C PHE A 140 3.86 -29.45 -30.88
N SER A 141 2.77 -28.85 -30.46
CA SER A 141 1.42 -29.25 -30.88
C SER A 141 1.12 -28.91 -32.34
N GLU A 142 1.94 -28.08 -32.97
CA GLU A 142 1.78 -27.65 -34.34
C GLU A 142 2.55 -28.51 -35.36
N LYS A 143 2.30 -28.27 -36.66
CA LYS A 143 2.87 -29.03 -37.81
C LYS A 143 4.40 -29.04 -37.78
N CYS A 144 5.00 -30.03 -38.44
CA CYS A 144 6.44 -30.15 -38.63
C CYS A 144 7.09 -28.79 -39.05
N GLY A 145 8.20 -28.44 -38.42
CA GLY A 145 8.96 -27.20 -38.69
C GLY A 145 10.37 -27.27 -38.11
N VAL A 146 11.13 -26.24 -38.37
CA VAL A 146 12.48 -26.04 -37.77
C VAL A 146 12.33 -25.03 -36.65
N TYR A 147 12.83 -25.41 -35.46
CA TYR A 147 12.72 -24.60 -34.24
C TYR A 147 14.10 -24.19 -33.76
N PHE A 148 14.26 -22.90 -33.44
CA PHE A 148 15.44 -22.35 -32.81
C PHE A 148 15.12 -21.82 -31.44
N PHE A 149 15.79 -22.33 -30.42
CA PHE A 149 15.63 -21.92 -29.04
C PHE A 149 16.70 -20.88 -28.69
N GLY A 150 16.28 -19.77 -28.06
CA GLY A 150 17.13 -18.73 -27.54
C GLY A 150 16.85 -18.44 -26.07
N PRO A 151 17.82 -18.54 -25.15
CA PRO A 151 17.60 -18.18 -23.77
C PRO A 151 17.35 -16.68 -23.64
N LEU A 152 16.44 -16.31 -22.76
CA LEU A 152 16.20 -14.93 -22.36
C LEU A 152 16.86 -14.71 -21.01
N CYS A 153 18.04 -14.11 -21.01
CA CYS A 153 18.79 -13.82 -19.80
C CYS A 153 19.41 -12.43 -19.84
N PHE A 154 19.35 -11.75 -18.71
CA PHE A 154 20.06 -10.51 -18.46
C PHE A 154 21.14 -10.77 -17.40
N GLN A 155 22.41 -10.68 -17.79
CA GLN A 155 23.55 -11.07 -16.95
C GLN A 155 23.39 -12.52 -16.42
N THR A 156 23.19 -12.67 -15.11
CA THR A 156 22.98 -13.96 -14.44
C THR A 156 21.51 -14.31 -14.25
N ARG A 157 20.59 -13.42 -14.60
CA ARG A 157 19.16 -13.61 -14.41
C ARG A 157 18.54 -14.25 -15.65
N LEU A 158 17.87 -15.37 -15.45
CA LEU A 158 17.07 -16.04 -16.47
C LEU A 158 15.61 -15.61 -16.36
N PHE A 159 14.97 -15.26 -17.48
CA PHE A 159 13.54 -14.97 -17.56
C PHE A 159 12.75 -16.13 -18.17
N GLY A 160 13.42 -16.97 -18.94
CA GLY A 160 12.82 -18.02 -19.73
C GLY A 160 13.57 -18.20 -21.05
N TYR A 161 12.82 -18.41 -22.10
CA TYR A 161 13.40 -18.62 -23.43
C TYR A 161 12.43 -18.20 -24.54
N THR A 162 12.98 -17.97 -25.74
CA THR A 162 12.20 -17.75 -26.96
C THR A 162 12.37 -18.92 -27.91
N VAL A 163 11.33 -19.20 -28.72
CA VAL A 163 11.37 -20.21 -29.77
C VAL A 163 10.91 -19.57 -31.07
N LEU A 164 11.77 -19.63 -32.09
CA LEU A 164 11.41 -19.25 -33.45
C LEU A 164 11.04 -20.49 -34.28
N ARG A 165 9.94 -20.43 -34.99
CA ARG A 165 9.49 -21.48 -35.92
C ARG A 165 9.61 -21.05 -37.36
N TYR A 166 10.14 -21.93 -38.20
CA TYR A 166 10.25 -21.78 -39.65
C TYR A 166 9.66 -23.00 -40.35
N SER A 167 8.93 -22.79 -41.46
CA SER A 167 8.40 -23.90 -42.30
C SER A 167 9.45 -24.58 -43.15
N TYR A 168 10.59 -23.94 -43.41
CA TYR A 168 11.64 -24.45 -44.28
C TYR A 168 12.96 -24.55 -43.50
N PRO A 169 13.83 -25.53 -43.89
CA PRO A 169 15.19 -25.61 -43.35
C PRO A 169 15.92 -24.30 -43.64
N THR A 170 16.24 -23.56 -42.63
CA THR A 170 17.05 -22.33 -42.71
C THR A 170 18.26 -22.47 -41.78
N GLY A 171 19.35 -21.75 -42.12
CA GLY A 171 20.49 -21.65 -41.20
C GLY A 171 20.17 -20.71 -40.05
N TYR A 172 20.89 -20.90 -38.94
CA TYR A 172 20.82 -19.99 -37.80
C TYR A 172 21.14 -18.57 -38.21
N ASP A 173 20.19 -17.64 -37.89
CA ASP A 173 20.37 -16.23 -38.14
C ASP A 173 20.99 -15.55 -36.91
N PHE A 174 22.16 -14.94 -37.12
CA PHE A 174 22.85 -14.19 -36.06
C PHE A 174 22.02 -13.00 -35.56
N SER A 175 21.13 -12.45 -36.38
CA SER A 175 20.24 -11.36 -35.99
C SER A 175 19.28 -11.79 -34.88
N PHE A 176 18.88 -13.07 -34.82
CA PHE A 176 18.05 -13.59 -33.74
C PHE A 176 18.75 -13.52 -32.37
N ARG A 177 20.05 -13.73 -32.30
CA ARG A 177 20.79 -13.60 -31.07
C ARG A 177 20.78 -12.16 -30.53
N ASP A 178 21.03 -11.21 -31.41
CA ASP A 178 21.06 -9.79 -31.04
C ASP A 178 19.66 -9.27 -30.71
N TRP A 179 18.63 -9.79 -31.42
CA TRP A 179 17.22 -9.57 -31.13
C TRP A 179 16.85 -10.13 -29.75
N SER A 180 17.18 -11.40 -29.45
CA SER A 180 16.89 -12.04 -28.15
C SER A 180 17.57 -11.31 -27.01
N LYS A 181 18.79 -10.81 -27.21
CA LYS A 181 19.50 -10.00 -26.23
C LYS A 181 18.76 -8.68 -25.97
N THR A 182 18.33 -7.99 -27.01
CA THR A 182 17.55 -6.75 -26.89
C THR A 182 16.24 -7.00 -26.12
N VAL A 183 15.57 -8.11 -26.39
CA VAL A 183 14.36 -8.52 -25.66
C VAL A 183 14.65 -8.76 -24.20
N ALA A 184 15.71 -9.50 -23.87
CA ALA A 184 16.07 -9.76 -22.49
C ALA A 184 16.47 -8.48 -21.72
N ASP A 185 17.25 -7.60 -22.33
CA ASP A 185 17.65 -6.32 -21.73
C ASP A 185 16.43 -5.42 -21.45
N THR A 186 15.49 -5.37 -22.39
CA THR A 186 14.28 -4.55 -22.24
C THR A 186 13.22 -5.18 -21.33
N LEU A 187 13.17 -6.49 -21.20
CA LEU A 187 12.37 -7.19 -20.16
C LEU A 187 12.86 -6.85 -18.75
N GLU A 188 14.15 -6.83 -18.51
CA GLU A 188 14.69 -6.38 -17.22
C GLU A 188 14.31 -4.93 -16.94
N PHE A 189 14.34 -4.07 -17.96
CA PHE A 189 13.92 -2.69 -17.83
C PHE A 189 12.43 -2.56 -17.45
N LEU A 190 11.56 -3.35 -18.08
CA LEU A 190 10.13 -3.40 -17.75
C LEU A 190 9.91 -3.88 -16.30
N ARG A 191 10.62 -4.92 -15.87
CA ARG A 191 10.58 -5.42 -14.49
C ARG A 191 11.01 -4.35 -13.49
N MET A 192 12.15 -3.69 -13.74
CA MET A 192 12.65 -2.63 -12.86
C MET A 192 11.67 -1.45 -12.74
N LYS A 193 11.01 -1.06 -13.84
CA LYS A 193 9.95 -0.04 -13.81
C LYS A 193 8.80 -0.44 -12.88
N ASN A 194 8.36 -1.69 -12.98
CA ASN A 194 7.28 -2.21 -12.14
C ASN A 194 7.69 -2.25 -10.66
N ASP A 195 8.91 -2.66 -10.35
CA ASP A 195 9.46 -2.65 -8.98
C ASP A 195 9.52 -1.22 -8.43
N ILE A 196 10.04 -0.25 -9.20
CA ILE A 196 10.11 1.15 -8.79
C ILE A 196 8.69 1.71 -8.56
N HIS A 197 7.76 1.39 -9.42
CA HIS A 197 6.36 1.82 -9.27
C HIS A 197 5.76 1.26 -7.98
N TYR A 198 5.92 -0.04 -7.73
CA TYR A 198 5.45 -0.70 -6.51
C TYR A 198 6.09 -0.09 -5.24
N LEU A 199 7.42 0.07 -5.21
CA LEU A 199 8.13 0.68 -4.08
C LEU A 199 7.69 2.13 -3.86
N THR A 200 7.44 2.88 -4.93
CA THR A 200 6.93 4.25 -4.84
C THR A 200 5.52 4.29 -4.25
N GLN A 201 4.66 3.35 -4.62
CA GLN A 201 3.32 3.23 -4.01
C GLN A 201 3.40 2.86 -2.53
N CYS A 202 4.25 1.90 -2.16
CA CYS A 202 4.48 1.53 -0.76
C CYS A 202 5.01 2.72 0.05
N GLN A 203 5.96 3.47 -0.50
CA GLN A 203 6.50 4.68 0.14
C GLN A 203 5.44 5.77 0.29
N ARG A 204 4.60 6.00 -0.72
CA ARG A 204 3.46 6.94 -0.64
C ARG A 204 2.47 6.49 0.43
N ALA A 205 2.07 5.22 0.45
CA ALA A 205 1.17 4.69 1.46
C ALA A 205 1.74 4.88 2.88
N SER A 206 3.02 4.58 3.12
CA SER A 206 3.68 4.80 4.41
C SER A 206 3.86 6.28 4.76
N SER A 207 3.87 7.19 3.76
CA SER A 207 3.94 8.63 3.99
C SER A 207 2.59 9.30 4.27
N LEU A 208 1.47 8.61 4.04
CA LEU A 208 0.12 9.11 4.30
C LEU A 208 -0.37 8.75 5.70
N TYR A 209 0.06 7.60 6.22
CA TYR A 209 -0.45 7.03 7.46
C TYR A 209 0.61 6.91 8.55
N ASP A 210 0.18 7.06 9.81
CA ASP A 210 0.98 6.72 10.98
C ASP A 210 1.12 5.20 11.14
N ALA A 211 2.34 4.71 11.25
CA ALA A 211 2.64 3.27 11.25
C ALA A 211 2.08 2.53 12.48
N LEU A 212 1.94 3.20 13.64
CA LEU A 212 1.46 2.58 14.86
C LEU A 212 -0.07 2.46 14.89
N THR A 213 -0.78 3.49 14.40
CA THR A 213 -2.24 3.60 14.55
C THR A 213 -3.01 3.32 13.26
N GLY A 214 -2.37 3.46 12.10
CA GLY A 214 -2.99 3.37 10.79
C GLY A 214 -3.88 4.58 10.46
N PHE A 215 -3.88 5.63 11.27
CA PHE A 215 -4.55 6.90 10.99
C PHE A 215 -3.73 7.75 10.03
N TYR A 216 -4.34 8.77 9.42
CA TYR A 216 -3.56 9.73 8.64
C TYR A 216 -2.49 10.40 9.49
N ASN A 217 -1.36 10.76 8.87
CA ASN A 217 -0.39 11.64 9.50
C ASN A 217 -0.87 13.11 9.41
N LEU A 218 -0.22 13.99 10.16
CA LEU A 218 -0.60 15.42 10.23
C LEU A 218 -0.50 16.12 8.87
N ARG A 219 0.46 15.73 8.02
CA ARG A 219 0.64 16.35 6.69
C ARG A 219 -0.55 16.09 5.80
N GLU A 220 -0.97 14.85 5.70
CA GLU A 220 -2.13 14.47 4.88
C GLU A 220 -3.42 15.04 5.45
N PHE A 221 -3.57 15.00 6.77
CA PHE A 221 -4.73 15.57 7.44
C PHE A 221 -4.89 17.05 7.14
N ARG A 222 -3.81 17.85 7.12
CA ARG A 222 -3.84 19.28 6.75
C ARG A 222 -4.32 19.48 5.31
N GLN A 223 -3.83 18.68 4.37
CA GLN A 223 -4.26 18.75 2.96
C GLN A 223 -5.76 18.47 2.81
N LEU A 224 -6.25 17.42 3.49
CA LEU A 224 -7.68 17.09 3.48
C LEU A 224 -8.56 18.17 4.12
N THR A 225 -8.08 18.90 5.12
CA THR A 225 -8.83 20.00 5.76
C THR A 225 -8.90 21.25 4.89
N GLU A 226 -7.89 21.51 4.05
CA GLU A 226 -7.89 22.66 3.12
C GLU A 226 -9.00 22.55 2.06
N GLU A 227 -9.40 21.34 1.70
CA GLU A 227 -10.42 21.06 0.69
C GLU A 227 -11.85 21.03 1.25
N MET A 228 -12.00 21.04 2.59
CA MET A 228 -13.29 20.87 3.25
C MET A 228 -13.84 22.19 3.83
N GLN A 229 -15.14 22.37 3.73
CA GLN A 229 -15.88 23.48 4.37
C GLN A 229 -16.89 22.90 5.37
N ASP A 230 -17.20 23.67 6.43
CA ASP A 230 -18.19 23.32 7.46
C ASP A 230 -17.89 21.98 8.18
N PHE A 231 -16.82 21.97 8.96
CA PHE A 231 -16.42 20.84 9.80
C PHE A 231 -16.10 21.28 11.23
N SER A 232 -16.17 20.31 12.15
CA SER A 232 -15.63 20.44 13.50
C SER A 232 -14.40 19.58 13.68
N ILE A 233 -13.44 20.07 14.45
CA ILE A 233 -12.21 19.34 14.79
C ILE A 233 -12.27 18.94 16.27
N HIS A 234 -12.11 17.65 16.54
CA HIS A 234 -11.91 17.12 17.88
C HIS A 234 -10.42 16.81 18.08
N ALA A 235 -9.86 17.25 19.18
CA ALA A 235 -8.49 16.91 19.58
C ALA A 235 -8.51 16.09 20.87
N ILE A 236 -7.73 15.03 20.89
CA ILE A 236 -7.55 14.13 22.03
C ILE A 236 -6.04 14.04 22.31
N LYS A 237 -5.63 14.48 23.47
CA LYS A 237 -4.24 14.41 23.91
C LYS A 237 -4.08 13.45 25.07
N LEU A 238 -3.08 12.57 24.97
CA LEU A 238 -2.66 11.65 26.00
C LEU A 238 -1.45 12.24 26.72
N GLY A 239 -1.69 12.86 27.89
CA GLY A 239 -0.63 13.38 28.74
C GLY A 239 0.03 12.25 29.52
N PHE A 240 1.24 11.87 29.16
CA PHE A 240 2.03 10.85 29.86
C PHE A 240 2.88 11.47 30.99
N ALA A 241 3.08 10.71 32.08
CA ALA A 241 4.13 11.04 33.04
C ALA A 241 5.51 10.86 32.38
N SER A 242 6.48 11.70 32.74
CA SER A 242 7.82 11.71 32.17
C SER A 242 8.61 10.41 32.33
N ASP A 243 8.25 9.62 33.32
CA ASP A 243 8.92 8.38 33.75
C ASP A 243 8.13 7.11 33.41
N VAL A 244 7.04 7.24 32.67
CA VAL A 244 6.14 6.12 32.35
C VAL A 244 6.86 4.95 31.67
N GLU A 245 7.72 5.23 30.69
CA GLU A 245 8.47 4.20 29.98
C GLU A 245 9.57 3.57 30.85
N PHE A 246 10.16 4.36 31.75
CA PHE A 246 11.15 3.85 32.69
C PHE A 246 10.53 2.89 33.73
N ILE A 247 9.30 3.19 34.18
CA ILE A 247 8.61 2.40 35.23
C ILE A 247 7.96 1.15 34.63
N TYR A 248 7.34 1.26 33.44
CA TYR A 248 6.46 0.23 32.87
C TYR A 248 7.01 -0.44 31.59
N GLY A 249 8.16 0.02 31.04
CA GLY A 249 8.82 -0.51 29.87
C GLY A 249 8.58 0.31 28.58
N GLU A 250 9.49 0.15 27.60
CA GLU A 250 9.54 0.95 26.36
C GLU A 250 8.24 0.89 25.53
N ASN A 251 7.55 -0.25 25.54
CA ASN A 251 6.34 -0.43 24.72
C ASN A 251 5.07 0.08 25.39
N TYR A 252 5.13 0.43 26.67
CA TYR A 252 3.93 0.75 27.46
C TYR A 252 3.15 1.96 26.91
N ARG A 253 3.87 3.01 26.50
CA ARG A 253 3.27 4.18 25.85
C ARG A 253 2.61 3.83 24.53
N SER A 254 3.25 2.97 23.73
CA SER A 254 2.70 2.49 22.45
C SER A 254 1.43 1.66 22.64
N ASP A 255 1.34 0.87 23.70
CA ASP A 255 0.14 0.10 24.04
C ASP A 255 -1.03 1.02 24.39
N ILE A 256 -0.80 2.07 25.17
CA ILE A 256 -1.82 3.07 25.51
C ILE A 256 -2.29 3.82 24.25
N ILE A 257 -1.36 4.26 23.40
CA ILE A 257 -1.66 4.92 22.13
C ILE A 257 -2.49 4.02 21.22
N SER A 258 -2.12 2.75 21.10
CA SER A 258 -2.84 1.77 20.29
C SER A 258 -4.24 1.48 20.85
N ALA A 259 -4.40 1.40 22.19
CA ALA A 259 -5.70 1.27 22.83
C ALA A 259 -6.59 2.48 22.57
N ALA A 260 -6.05 3.70 22.66
CA ALA A 260 -6.76 4.94 22.36
C ALA A 260 -7.16 5.01 20.87
N ALA A 261 -6.26 4.68 19.95
CA ALA A 261 -6.54 4.62 18.52
C ALA A 261 -7.66 3.60 18.20
N GLY A 262 -7.62 2.43 18.81
CA GLY A 262 -8.68 1.43 18.69
C GLY A 262 -10.04 1.91 19.20
N ALA A 263 -10.06 2.72 20.27
CA ALA A 263 -11.28 3.35 20.80
C ALA A 263 -11.81 4.42 19.82
N ILE A 264 -10.95 5.29 19.33
CA ILE A 264 -11.30 6.33 18.35
C ILE A 264 -11.87 5.69 17.08
N LYS A 265 -11.22 4.65 16.55
CA LYS A 265 -11.71 3.93 15.37
C LYS A 265 -13.10 3.31 15.54
N LYS A 266 -13.43 2.86 16.77
CA LYS A 266 -14.78 2.35 17.09
C LYS A 266 -15.81 3.46 17.28
N ALA A 267 -15.38 4.64 17.69
CA ALA A 267 -16.26 5.80 17.85
C ALA A 267 -16.61 6.44 16.50
N CYS A 268 -15.66 6.46 15.57
CA CYS A 268 -15.80 7.07 14.26
C CYS A 268 -16.49 6.13 13.27
N THR A 269 -17.16 6.72 12.27
CA THR A 269 -17.73 6.06 11.10
C THR A 269 -16.80 6.20 9.90
N LYS A 270 -17.29 5.91 8.70
CA LYS A 270 -16.51 6.10 7.45
C LYS A 270 -16.41 7.57 7.02
N HIS A 271 -17.15 8.45 7.68
CA HIS A 271 -17.23 9.87 7.32
C HIS A 271 -16.26 10.74 8.11
N GLU A 272 -15.79 10.27 9.27
CA GLU A 272 -14.80 10.98 10.06
C GLU A 272 -13.38 10.63 9.59
N ILE A 273 -12.54 11.66 9.52
CA ILE A 273 -11.14 11.53 9.17
C ILE A 273 -10.33 11.61 10.45
N CYS A 274 -9.59 10.54 10.75
CA CYS A 274 -8.75 10.44 11.94
C CYS A 274 -7.28 10.61 11.60
N CYS A 275 -6.57 11.39 12.42
CA CYS A 275 -5.16 11.66 12.30
C CYS A 275 -4.46 11.43 13.65
N ARG A 276 -3.22 10.92 13.61
CA ARG A 276 -2.26 11.07 14.70
C ARG A 276 -1.34 12.22 14.37
N ALA A 277 -1.60 13.38 15.00
CA ALA A 277 -0.94 14.62 14.66
C ALA A 277 0.50 14.73 15.22
N TYR A 278 0.68 14.28 16.44
CA TYR A 278 1.94 14.24 17.18
C TYR A 278 2.01 12.92 17.94
N ASP A 279 3.08 12.67 18.65
CA ASP A 279 3.33 11.41 19.34
C ASP A 279 2.17 10.92 20.23
N ASP A 280 1.47 11.85 20.85
CA ASP A 280 0.45 11.60 21.86
C ASP A 280 -0.89 12.33 21.59
N THR A 281 -1.07 12.89 20.40
CA THR A 281 -2.26 13.70 20.06
C THR A 281 -2.96 13.16 18.83
N PHE A 282 -4.28 12.99 18.95
CA PHE A 282 -5.16 12.61 17.86
C PHE A 282 -6.05 13.79 17.47
N LEU A 283 -6.27 13.95 16.17
CA LEU A 283 -7.23 14.89 15.60
C LEU A 283 -8.27 14.11 14.81
N ILE A 284 -9.52 14.53 14.94
CA ILE A 284 -10.66 13.90 14.26
C ILE A 284 -11.47 15.02 13.62
N LEU A 285 -11.62 14.91 12.29
CA LEU A 285 -12.45 15.80 11.51
C LEU A 285 -13.83 15.18 11.37
N SER A 286 -14.89 15.91 11.73
CA SER A 286 -16.27 15.50 11.55
C SER A 286 -17.10 16.60 10.90
N LYS A 287 -18.16 16.23 10.15
CA LYS A 287 -19.12 17.19 9.63
C LYS A 287 -19.92 17.82 10.77
N ASP A 288 -20.35 19.06 10.58
CA ASP A 288 -21.04 19.85 11.60
C ASP A 288 -22.22 19.13 12.25
N GLY A 289 -22.32 19.28 13.57
CA GLY A 289 -23.53 19.00 14.35
C GLY A 289 -23.53 17.73 15.19
N GLU A 290 -22.50 16.88 15.17
CA GLU A 290 -22.51 15.63 15.93
C GLU A 290 -22.03 15.79 17.40
N ALA A 291 -22.91 16.33 18.26
CA ALA A 291 -22.77 16.17 19.71
C ALA A 291 -22.64 14.68 20.11
N ALA A 292 -23.15 13.78 19.29
CA ALA A 292 -23.08 12.35 19.43
C ALA A 292 -21.64 11.81 19.34
N LEU A 293 -20.78 12.38 18.48
CA LEU A 293 -19.40 11.91 18.32
C LEU A 293 -18.56 12.18 19.57
N SER A 294 -18.65 13.39 20.17
CA SER A 294 -17.94 13.70 21.42
C SER A 294 -18.32 12.73 22.53
N GLU A 295 -19.61 12.47 22.70
CA GLU A 295 -20.10 11.52 23.73
C GLU A 295 -19.60 10.10 23.44
N LYS A 296 -19.61 9.68 22.19
CA LYS A 296 -19.14 8.35 21.76
C LYS A 296 -17.63 8.19 21.98
N LEU A 297 -16.84 9.22 21.66
CA LEU A 297 -15.40 9.26 21.93
C LEU A 297 -15.11 9.12 23.43
N ASP A 298 -15.78 9.90 24.27
CA ASP A 298 -15.60 9.82 25.73
C ASP A 298 -15.89 8.43 26.29
N ILE A 299 -16.96 7.79 25.82
CA ILE A 299 -17.36 6.44 26.25
C ILE A 299 -16.34 5.38 25.79
N MET A 300 -15.92 5.44 24.52
CA MET A 300 -14.96 4.48 23.95
C MET A 300 -13.60 4.62 24.61
N LEU A 301 -13.09 5.84 24.77
CA LEU A 301 -11.81 6.12 25.44
C LEU A 301 -11.84 5.69 26.91
N PHE A 302 -12.91 6.04 27.65
CA PHE A 302 -13.06 5.62 29.04
C PHE A 302 -12.97 4.12 29.20
N ASN A 303 -13.65 3.34 28.34
CA ASN A 303 -13.63 1.88 28.42
C ASN A 303 -12.31 1.27 27.93
N ALA A 304 -11.67 1.83 26.92
CA ALA A 304 -10.39 1.32 26.41
C ALA A 304 -9.23 1.59 27.37
N LEU A 305 -9.27 2.73 28.06
CA LEU A 305 -8.21 3.18 28.94
C LEU A 305 -8.48 2.89 30.44
N CYS A 306 -9.57 2.20 30.77
CA CYS A 306 -9.96 1.91 32.17
C CYS A 306 -8.95 1.05 32.96
N SER A 307 -8.07 0.32 32.26
CA SER A 307 -6.97 -0.45 32.87
C SER A 307 -5.75 0.41 33.25
N PHE A 308 -5.67 1.62 32.75
CA PHE A 308 -4.63 2.58 33.08
C PHE A 308 -5.14 3.58 34.12
N ASP A 309 -4.26 4.08 34.96
CA ASP A 309 -4.63 5.09 35.95
C ASP A 309 -4.06 6.48 35.58
N GLU A 310 -4.54 7.51 36.25
CA GLU A 310 -4.19 8.89 35.94
C GLU A 310 -2.71 9.27 36.24
N ARG A 311 -1.95 8.42 36.93
CA ARG A 311 -0.49 8.55 37.07
C ARG A 311 0.25 8.13 35.82
N GLN A 312 -0.36 7.28 34.99
CA GLN A 312 0.21 6.72 33.77
C GLN A 312 -0.16 7.57 32.54
N VAL A 313 -1.44 7.90 32.44
CA VAL A 313 -1.95 8.71 31.32
C VAL A 313 -3.13 9.58 31.75
N VAL A 314 -3.09 10.83 31.33
CA VAL A 314 -4.19 11.79 31.51
C VAL A 314 -4.78 12.11 30.14
N VAL A 315 -6.05 11.80 29.94
CA VAL A 315 -6.76 12.07 28.68
C VAL A 315 -7.37 13.48 28.73
N SER A 316 -7.08 14.28 27.73
CA SER A 316 -7.64 15.63 27.57
C SER A 316 -8.26 15.77 26.20
N CYS A 317 -9.50 16.28 26.14
CA CYS A 317 -10.25 16.46 24.91
C CYS A 317 -10.59 17.94 24.70
N ALA A 318 -10.53 18.39 23.45
CA ALA A 318 -11.00 19.69 22.99
C ALA A 318 -11.81 19.53 21.71
N LYS A 319 -12.73 20.46 21.45
CA LYS A 319 -13.53 20.53 20.23
C LYS A 319 -13.62 21.99 19.80
N LEU A 320 -13.47 22.23 18.49
CA LEU A 320 -13.79 23.49 17.84
C LEU A 320 -14.74 23.23 16.68
N ASP A 321 -15.85 23.95 16.65
CA ASP A 321 -16.88 23.80 15.61
C ASP A 321 -16.53 24.58 14.33
N LYS A 322 -15.71 25.61 14.41
CA LYS A 322 -15.10 26.33 13.27
C LYS A 322 -13.78 26.88 13.75
N GLY A 323 -12.69 26.36 13.21
CA GLY A 323 -11.37 26.79 13.61
C GLY A 323 -10.26 26.06 12.86
N THR A 324 -9.05 26.45 13.13
CA THR A 324 -7.85 25.85 12.55
C THR A 324 -7.37 24.64 13.38
N ILE A 325 -6.58 23.78 12.75
CA ILE A 325 -5.90 22.66 13.43
C ILE A 325 -5.05 23.18 14.59
N ASP A 326 -4.37 24.30 14.37
CA ASP A 326 -3.42 24.85 15.36
C ASP A 326 -4.17 25.41 16.58
N GLU A 327 -5.32 26.05 16.40
CA GLU A 327 -6.16 26.53 17.50
C GLU A 327 -6.71 25.41 18.40
N VAL A 328 -7.20 24.31 17.78
CA VAL A 328 -7.68 23.16 18.57
C VAL A 328 -6.55 22.44 19.27
N TYR A 329 -5.38 22.40 18.64
CA TYR A 329 -4.18 21.80 19.22
C TYR A 329 -3.69 22.59 20.44
N GLU A 330 -3.58 23.91 20.34
CA GLU A 330 -3.25 24.76 21.48
C GLU A 330 -4.24 24.61 22.62
N THR A 331 -5.54 24.57 22.29
CA THR A 331 -6.61 24.38 23.29
C THR A 331 -6.45 23.07 24.04
N VAL A 332 -6.13 21.96 23.35
CA VAL A 332 -5.98 20.64 23.99
C VAL A 332 -4.68 20.56 24.80
N ILE A 333 -3.61 21.24 24.38
CA ILE A 333 -2.36 21.33 25.14
C ILE A 333 -2.61 22.02 26.48
N VAL A 334 -3.21 23.20 26.48
CA VAL A 334 -3.50 23.97 27.71
C VAL A 334 -4.36 23.12 28.67
N LYS A 335 -5.39 22.45 28.16
CA LYS A 335 -6.21 21.54 28.96
C LYS A 335 -5.39 20.36 29.51
N SER A 336 -4.51 19.79 28.71
CA SER A 336 -3.66 18.66 29.13
C SER A 336 -2.69 19.05 30.26
N GLU A 337 -2.10 20.23 30.18
CA GLU A 337 -1.21 20.77 31.20
C GLU A 337 -1.97 21.04 32.51
N GLN A 338 -3.17 21.64 32.43
CA GLN A 338 -4.03 21.86 33.59
C GLN A 338 -4.43 20.55 34.27
N ASN A 339 -4.88 19.57 33.48
CA ASN A 339 -5.25 18.26 33.98
C ASN A 339 -4.07 17.54 34.64
N SER A 340 -2.90 17.56 33.99
CA SER A 340 -1.68 16.90 34.51
C SER A 340 -1.16 17.60 35.78
N SER A 341 -1.26 18.93 35.85
CA SER A 341 -0.94 19.70 37.06
C SER A 341 -1.87 19.31 38.21
N SER A 342 -3.18 19.25 37.95
CA SER A 342 -4.17 18.81 38.94
C SER A 342 -3.92 17.40 39.44
N VAL A 343 -3.50 16.45 38.56
CA VAL A 343 -3.12 15.10 38.98
C VAL A 343 -1.89 15.14 39.88
N ARG A 344 -0.85 15.90 39.51
CA ARG A 344 0.37 16.03 40.33
C ARG A 344 0.07 16.60 41.73
N GLU A 345 -0.78 17.60 41.85
CA GLU A 345 -1.23 18.16 43.12
C GLU A 345 -1.95 17.09 43.95
N ARG A 346 -2.85 16.31 43.37
CA ARG A 346 -3.56 15.23 44.07
C ARG A 346 -2.63 14.10 44.53
N MET A 347 -1.55 13.82 43.79
CA MET A 347 -0.56 12.81 44.15
C MET A 347 0.14 13.12 45.49
N THR A 348 0.14 14.36 45.94
CA THR A 348 0.70 14.76 47.25
C THR A 348 -0.26 14.49 48.43
N LEU A 349 -1.55 14.24 48.13
CA LEU A 349 -2.55 14.04 49.17
C LEU A 349 -2.35 12.70 49.89
N GLN A 350 -2.60 12.71 51.21
CA GLN A 350 -2.58 11.49 52.00
C GLN A 350 -3.65 10.51 51.46
N HIS A 351 -3.30 9.23 51.42
CA HIS A 351 -4.15 8.13 50.93
C HIS A 351 -4.42 8.12 49.41
N TYR A 352 -3.94 9.09 48.62
CA TYR A 352 -4.23 9.16 47.18
C TYR A 352 -3.91 7.86 46.44
N ASN A 353 -2.74 7.26 46.65
CA ASN A 353 -2.36 6.02 45.96
C ASN A 353 -3.28 4.83 46.33
N SER A 354 -3.69 4.73 47.57
CA SER A 354 -4.61 3.65 48.03
C SER A 354 -6.02 3.86 47.46
N LEU A 355 -6.49 5.11 47.43
CA LEU A 355 -7.77 5.49 46.82
C LEU A 355 -7.77 5.29 45.31
N LEU A 356 -6.64 5.57 44.64
CA LEU A 356 -6.50 5.36 43.22
C LEU A 356 -6.57 3.87 42.84
N VAL A 357 -5.93 2.98 43.60
CA VAL A 357 -6.06 1.52 43.40
C VAL A 357 -7.51 1.07 43.58
N LEU A 358 -8.21 1.63 44.59
CA LEU A 358 -9.62 1.32 44.81
C LEU A 358 -10.49 1.82 43.64
N ARG A 359 -10.26 3.04 43.16
CA ARG A 359 -10.95 3.65 42.00
C ARG A 359 -10.69 2.86 40.72
N LYS A 360 -9.44 2.42 40.49
CA LYS A 360 -9.11 1.57 39.32
C LYS A 360 -9.93 0.29 39.34
N GLY A 361 -10.07 -0.36 40.51
CA GLY A 361 -10.94 -1.55 40.67
C GLY A 361 -12.41 -1.25 40.35
N LEU A 362 -12.91 -0.06 40.75
CA LEU A 362 -14.25 0.38 40.44
C LEU A 362 -14.45 0.59 38.94
N VAL A 363 -13.51 1.25 38.27
CA VAL A 363 -13.61 1.59 36.84
C VAL A 363 -13.51 0.34 35.96
N THR A 364 -12.61 -0.58 36.29
CA THR A 364 -12.43 -1.83 35.53
C THR A 364 -13.56 -2.82 35.69
N ALA A 365 -14.13 -2.92 36.91
CA ALA A 365 -15.16 -3.90 37.26
C ALA A 365 -16.31 -3.27 38.11
N PRO A 366 -17.14 -2.39 37.52
CA PRO A 366 -18.15 -1.64 38.27
C PRO A 366 -19.21 -2.51 38.92
N HIS A 367 -19.43 -3.74 38.45
CA HIS A 367 -20.32 -4.73 39.07
C HIS A 367 -19.75 -5.32 40.39
N LYS A 368 -18.43 -5.19 40.63
CA LYS A 368 -17.74 -5.62 41.85
C LYS A 368 -17.42 -4.44 42.77
N ALA A 369 -18.03 -3.27 42.54
CA ALA A 369 -17.81 -2.09 43.38
C ALA A 369 -18.09 -2.43 44.87
N LEU A 370 -17.16 -2.05 45.72
CA LEU A 370 -17.28 -2.22 47.16
C LEU A 370 -18.41 -1.34 47.71
N THR A 371 -19.02 -1.75 48.80
CA THR A 371 -19.87 -0.84 49.58
C THR A 371 -19.02 0.27 50.21
N LEU A 372 -19.63 1.36 50.62
CA LEU A 372 -18.92 2.44 51.33
C LEU A 372 -18.23 1.92 52.60
N SER A 373 -18.93 1.05 53.34
CA SER A 373 -18.42 0.43 54.54
C SER A 373 -17.20 -0.48 54.27
N ASP A 374 -17.26 -1.29 53.22
CA ASP A 374 -16.13 -2.18 52.88
C ASP A 374 -14.92 -1.37 52.32
N ALA A 375 -15.19 -0.32 51.58
CA ALA A 375 -14.15 0.58 51.05
C ALA A 375 -13.43 1.34 52.16
N SER A 376 -14.18 1.88 53.15
CA SER A 376 -13.60 2.57 54.31
C SER A 376 -12.82 1.60 55.20
N ARG A 377 -13.31 0.38 55.43
CA ARG A 377 -12.63 -0.67 56.18
C ARG A 377 -11.32 -1.09 55.51
N LYS A 378 -11.29 -1.18 54.19
CA LYS A 378 -10.09 -1.52 53.44
C LYS A 378 -8.98 -0.47 53.59
N LEU A 379 -9.34 0.79 53.80
CA LEU A 379 -8.39 1.87 54.07
C LEU A 379 -8.13 2.10 55.57
N CYS A 380 -8.77 1.32 56.43
CA CYS A 380 -8.70 1.47 57.90
C CYS A 380 -9.11 2.86 58.40
N VAL A 381 -10.12 3.49 57.78
CA VAL A 381 -10.66 4.78 58.16
C VAL A 381 -12.17 4.72 58.42
N SER A 382 -12.71 5.71 59.13
CA SER A 382 -14.17 5.82 59.32
C SER A 382 -14.88 6.17 57.99
N GLU A 383 -16.13 5.81 57.82
CA GLU A 383 -16.91 6.15 56.62
C GLU A 383 -16.98 7.67 56.40
N GLY A 384 -17.09 8.45 57.45
CA GLY A 384 -17.10 9.92 57.38
C GLY A 384 -15.79 10.46 56.81
N HIS A 385 -14.68 9.96 57.34
CA HIS A 385 -13.34 10.35 56.86
C HIS A 385 -13.08 9.87 55.42
N PHE A 386 -13.52 8.64 55.09
CA PHE A 386 -13.45 8.11 53.73
C PHE A 386 -14.16 9.01 52.68
N ARG A 387 -15.38 9.47 53.01
CA ARG A 387 -16.12 10.36 52.13
C ARG A 387 -15.39 11.69 51.88
N LEU A 388 -14.74 12.23 52.90
CA LEU A 388 -14.00 13.48 52.82
C LEU A 388 -12.76 13.33 51.92
N ILE A 389 -11.89 12.37 52.26
CA ILE A 389 -10.64 12.16 51.50
C ILE A 389 -10.90 11.73 50.04
N TYR A 390 -11.96 10.93 49.82
CA TYR A 390 -12.31 10.52 48.44
C TYR A 390 -12.75 11.73 47.62
N ARG A 391 -13.57 12.61 48.16
CA ARG A 391 -14.02 13.83 47.50
C ARG A 391 -12.88 14.84 47.28
N GLU A 392 -11.98 14.93 48.22
CA GLU A 392 -10.76 15.75 48.09
C GLU A 392 -9.87 15.24 46.96
N CYS A 393 -9.65 13.95 46.85
CA CYS A 393 -8.83 13.34 45.81
C CYS A 393 -9.44 13.38 44.41
N PHE A 394 -10.76 13.19 44.27
CA PHE A 394 -11.39 12.95 42.98
C PHE A 394 -12.49 14.00 42.63
N GLY A 395 -12.76 14.95 43.49
CA GLY A 395 -13.76 16.00 43.27
C GLY A 395 -15.22 15.53 43.33
N VAL A 396 -15.46 14.19 43.47
CA VAL A 396 -16.78 13.58 43.47
C VAL A 396 -16.93 12.65 44.67
N SER A 397 -18.17 12.41 45.13
CA SER A 397 -18.39 11.40 46.19
C SER A 397 -18.22 9.97 45.65
N TYR A 398 -17.79 9.05 46.51
CA TYR A 398 -17.63 7.64 46.13
C TYR A 398 -18.87 7.03 45.48
N ASN A 399 -20.05 7.28 46.09
CA ASN A 399 -21.31 6.77 45.56
C ASN A 399 -21.61 7.34 44.15
N GLN A 400 -21.34 8.63 43.96
CA GLN A 400 -21.53 9.27 42.68
C GLN A 400 -20.58 8.71 41.59
N ASP A 401 -19.31 8.43 41.98
CA ASP A 401 -18.33 7.86 41.07
C ASP A 401 -18.69 6.40 40.70
N CYS A 402 -19.24 5.62 41.65
CA CYS A 402 -19.81 4.30 41.36
C CYS A 402 -20.95 4.35 40.36
N ILE A 403 -21.83 5.34 40.46
CA ILE A 403 -22.95 5.51 39.52
C ILE A 403 -22.43 5.94 38.15
N ASN A 404 -21.54 6.94 38.10
CA ASN A 404 -20.93 7.45 36.85
C ASN A 404 -20.28 6.30 36.07
N THR A 405 -19.45 5.52 36.76
CA THR A 405 -18.73 4.40 36.15
C THR A 405 -19.67 3.31 35.61
N ARG A 406 -20.75 2.96 36.39
CA ARG A 406 -21.76 2.00 35.95
C ARG A 406 -22.52 2.52 34.70
N VAL A 407 -22.89 3.80 34.68
CA VAL A 407 -23.57 4.42 33.53
C VAL A 407 -22.65 4.46 32.32
N MET A 408 -21.37 4.84 32.48
CA MET A 408 -20.40 4.82 31.37
C MET A 408 -20.21 3.41 30.78
N LYS A 409 -20.13 2.39 31.65
CA LYS A 409 -20.09 1.00 31.20
C LYS A 409 -21.36 0.56 30.49
N ALA A 410 -22.53 1.01 30.98
CA ALA A 410 -23.81 0.74 30.34
C ALA A 410 -23.90 1.39 28.95
N CYS A 411 -23.49 2.65 28.81
CA CYS A 411 -23.42 3.33 27.53
C CYS A 411 -22.55 2.55 26.54
N TYR A 412 -21.36 2.12 26.96
CA TYR A 412 -20.48 1.29 26.13
C TYR A 412 -21.17 0.01 25.67
N LEU A 413 -21.79 -0.75 26.58
CA LEU A 413 -22.48 -2.01 26.24
C LEU A 413 -23.70 -1.78 25.33
N LEU A 414 -24.44 -0.69 25.54
CA LEU A 414 -25.59 -0.33 24.73
C LEU A 414 -25.20 0.00 23.28
N ILE A 415 -24.04 0.63 23.09
CA ILE A 415 -23.51 1.00 21.76
C ILE A 415 -22.85 -0.18 21.05
N THR A 416 -22.08 -0.99 21.80
CA THR A 416 -21.19 -2.00 21.18
C THR A 416 -21.78 -3.40 21.14
N THR A 417 -22.90 -3.67 21.81
CA THR A 417 -23.48 -5.02 21.92
C THR A 417 -24.97 -5.03 21.69
N ALA A 418 -25.48 -6.17 21.24
CA ALA A 418 -26.93 -6.43 21.13
C ALA A 418 -27.56 -7.02 22.43
N MET A 419 -26.88 -6.91 23.58
CA MET A 419 -27.40 -7.44 24.85
C MET A 419 -28.76 -6.85 25.22
N SER A 420 -29.63 -7.64 25.87
CA SER A 420 -30.87 -7.12 26.42
C SER A 420 -30.61 -6.05 27.49
N ILE A 421 -31.56 -5.16 27.70
CA ILE A 421 -31.44 -4.08 28.71
C ILE A 421 -31.21 -4.69 30.11
N TYR A 422 -31.87 -5.81 30.40
CA TYR A 422 -31.67 -6.57 31.64
C TYR A 422 -30.20 -7.07 31.75
N ALA A 423 -29.67 -7.67 30.66
CA ALA A 423 -28.29 -8.18 30.69
C ALA A 423 -27.27 -7.03 30.85
N VAL A 424 -27.49 -5.87 30.24
CA VAL A 424 -26.66 -4.67 30.43
C VAL A 424 -26.73 -4.23 31.91
N ALA A 425 -27.92 -4.15 32.51
CA ALA A 425 -28.10 -3.75 33.89
C ALA A 425 -27.29 -4.67 34.84
N VAL A 426 -27.40 -5.99 34.68
CA VAL A 426 -26.68 -6.98 35.47
C VAL A 426 -25.16 -6.84 35.31
N ASN A 427 -24.66 -6.69 34.07
CA ASN A 427 -23.23 -6.48 33.80
C ASN A 427 -22.66 -5.19 34.39
N CYS A 428 -23.52 -4.18 34.61
CA CYS A 428 -23.14 -2.93 35.27
C CYS A 428 -23.32 -2.98 36.81
N GLY A 429 -23.78 -4.11 37.37
CA GLY A 429 -23.94 -4.30 38.82
C GLY A 429 -25.27 -3.81 39.38
N TYR A 430 -26.31 -3.74 38.54
CA TYR A 430 -27.69 -3.48 38.98
C TYR A 430 -28.45 -4.81 39.16
N LYS A 431 -29.19 -4.93 40.24
CA LYS A 431 -30.03 -6.11 40.52
C LYS A 431 -31.43 -5.98 39.91
N ASP A 432 -31.86 -4.76 39.60
CA ASP A 432 -33.20 -4.44 39.12
C ASP A 432 -33.11 -3.56 37.85
N GLU A 433 -33.77 -4.02 36.78
CA GLU A 433 -33.77 -3.30 35.49
C GLU A 433 -34.52 -1.97 35.58
N LYS A 434 -35.62 -1.91 36.32
CA LYS A 434 -36.40 -0.67 36.45
C LYS A 434 -35.61 0.40 37.21
N PHE A 435 -34.88 -0.03 38.25
CA PHE A 435 -34.01 0.87 39.00
C PHE A 435 -32.86 1.37 38.10
N PHE A 436 -32.24 0.46 37.33
CA PHE A 436 -31.24 0.83 36.34
C PHE A 436 -31.76 1.84 35.34
N ALA A 437 -32.94 1.60 34.70
CA ALA A 437 -33.51 2.48 33.71
C ALA A 437 -33.79 3.87 34.26
N ARG A 438 -34.34 3.98 35.49
CA ARG A 438 -34.56 5.26 36.18
C ARG A 438 -33.25 6.01 36.45
N GLN A 439 -32.24 5.31 36.93
CA GLN A 439 -30.96 5.94 37.21
C GLN A 439 -30.25 6.37 35.93
N PHE A 440 -30.24 5.52 34.90
CA PHE A 440 -29.71 5.86 33.59
C PHE A 440 -30.36 7.07 32.97
N GLY A 441 -31.72 7.10 33.00
CA GLY A 441 -32.49 8.25 32.50
C GLY A 441 -32.20 9.55 33.24
N LYS A 442 -31.96 9.49 34.56
CA LYS A 442 -31.55 10.68 35.33
C LYS A 442 -30.19 11.24 34.87
N PHE A 443 -29.27 10.36 34.42
CA PHE A 443 -27.92 10.76 34.01
C PHE A 443 -27.85 11.16 32.52
N LYS A 444 -28.57 10.46 31.65
CA LYS A 444 -28.46 10.63 30.20
C LYS A 444 -29.66 11.36 29.58
N GLY A 445 -30.68 11.64 30.37
CA GLY A 445 -31.90 12.36 29.91
C GLY A 445 -32.83 11.53 29.01
N CYS A 446 -32.48 10.24 28.75
CA CYS A 446 -33.30 9.34 27.92
C CYS A 446 -33.23 7.89 28.47
N SER A 447 -34.16 7.05 28.04
CA SER A 447 -34.14 5.64 28.42
C SER A 447 -32.96 4.86 27.81
N PRO A 448 -32.52 3.73 28.39
CA PRO A 448 -31.47 2.90 27.80
C PRO A 448 -31.78 2.44 26.37
N MET A 449 -33.05 2.17 26.05
CA MET A 449 -33.46 1.75 24.72
C MET A 449 -33.40 2.89 23.71
N GLU A 450 -33.84 4.09 24.07
CA GLU A 450 -33.72 5.32 23.24
C GLU A 450 -32.23 5.63 22.99
N TYR A 451 -31.42 5.52 24.05
CA TYR A 451 -29.99 5.72 23.93
C TYR A 451 -29.35 4.76 22.95
N ARG A 452 -29.67 3.46 23.02
CA ARG A 452 -29.21 2.46 22.04
C ARG A 452 -29.60 2.83 20.63
N LYS A 453 -30.88 3.21 20.40
CA LYS A 453 -31.35 3.61 19.07
C LYS A 453 -30.61 4.81 18.53
N ARG A 454 -30.37 5.83 19.35
CA ARG A 454 -29.64 7.04 18.97
C ARG A 454 -28.23 6.75 18.40
N PHE A 455 -27.56 5.70 18.85
CA PHE A 455 -26.21 5.31 18.41
C PHE A 455 -26.20 4.10 17.48
N ALA A 456 -27.34 3.44 17.21
CA ALA A 456 -27.43 2.33 16.26
C ALA A 456 -27.58 2.81 14.80
N ASP A 457 -28.04 4.02 14.59
CA ASP A 457 -28.27 4.64 13.28
C ASP A 457 -27.05 5.49 12.82
N ILE A 458 -25.96 5.44 13.55
CA ILE A 458 -24.68 6.10 13.28
C ILE A 458 -23.64 4.97 13.11
#